data_17e1f6c60283747bc91aefc4b4480d2f
#
_entry.id   17e1f6c60283747bc91aefc4b4480d2f
#
_cell.length_a   1.000
_cell.length_b   1.000
_cell.length_c   1.000
_cell.angle_alpha   90.00
_cell.angle_beta   90.00
_cell.angle_gamma   90.00
#
_symmetry.space_group_name_H-M   'P 1'
#
loop_
_entity.id
_entity.type
_entity.pdbx_description
1 polymer ?
#
loop_
_entity_poly.entity_id
_entity_poly.type
_entity_poly.pdbx_seq_one_letter_code
_entity_poly.pdbx_strand_id
1 'polypeptide(L)' 'LQTTRANKIFIDELNGTITISSAEEVNVNTKNVNINASENMNVNVGKNFTMQVGGDANMTVDGNARLSVGGDVDSSITKM' A
#
# COMPACT_ATOMS: atom_id res chain seq x y z
N LEU A 1 0.49 19.38 10.10
CA LEU A 1 0.10 18.96 11.44
C LEU A 1 1.15 18.05 12.05
N GLN A 2 1.59 18.39 13.25
CA GLN A 2 2.69 17.67 13.90
C GLN A 2 2.38 17.48 15.37
N THR A 3 2.74 16.30 15.90
CA THR A 3 2.51 15.96 17.29
C THR A 3 3.84 15.72 18.01
N THR A 4 3.77 15.37 19.29
CA THR A 4 4.95 15.19 20.11
C THR A 4 5.66 13.86 19.90
N ARG A 5 5.06 12.89 19.20
CA ARG A 5 5.65 11.57 18.99
C ARG A 5 6.25 11.40 17.61
N ALA A 6 6.70 12.47 17.01
CA ALA A 6 7.27 12.43 15.67
C ALA A 6 6.26 12.02 14.59
N ASN A 7 4.98 12.04 14.93
CA ASN A 7 3.93 11.82 13.94
C ASN A 7 3.62 13.14 13.27
N LYS A 8 3.49 13.12 11.96
CA LYS A 8 3.22 14.36 11.26
C LYS A 8 2.53 14.13 9.93
N ILE A 9 1.77 15.13 9.52
CA ILE A 9 1.28 15.27 8.17
C ILE A 9 1.86 16.57 7.67
N PHE A 10 2.72 16.49 6.67
CA PHE A 10 3.41 17.65 6.15
C PHE A 10 2.97 17.91 4.72
N ILE A 11 2.52 19.11 4.47
CA ILE A 11 2.07 19.51 3.15
C ILE A 11 3.03 20.58 2.61
N ASP A 12 3.73 20.26 1.53
CA ASP A 12 4.68 21.17 0.91
C ASP A 12 4.10 21.62 -0.42
N GLU A 13 3.57 22.83 -0.44
CA GLU A 13 2.92 23.36 -1.65
C GLU A 13 3.90 23.71 -2.75
N LEU A 14 5.11 24.08 -2.39
CA LEU A 14 6.11 24.44 -3.40
C LEU A 14 6.53 23.25 -4.23
N ASN A 15 6.71 22.11 -3.59
CA ASN A 15 7.12 20.89 -4.28
C ASN A 15 5.95 19.95 -4.60
N GLY A 16 4.76 20.29 -4.12
CA GLY A 16 3.58 19.49 -4.39
C GLY A 16 3.59 18.14 -3.70
N THR A 17 4.14 18.06 -2.49
CA THR A 17 4.22 16.79 -1.77
C THR A 17 3.41 16.81 -0.49
N ILE A 18 2.87 15.66 -0.15
CA ILE A 18 2.20 15.44 1.12
C ILE A 18 2.87 14.22 1.76
N THR A 19 3.35 14.41 2.97
CA THR A 19 4.05 13.34 3.68
C THR A 19 3.31 13.00 4.97
N ILE A 20 3.06 11.71 5.16
CA ILE A 20 2.44 11.20 6.38
C ILE A 20 3.46 10.30 7.06
N SER A 21 3.87 10.68 8.26
CA SER A 21 4.87 9.94 9.02
C SER A 21 4.34 9.61 10.39
N SER A 22 4.55 8.39 10.82
CA SER A 22 4.14 7.93 12.14
C SER A 22 5.23 7.05 12.74
N ALA A 23 5.45 7.21 14.05
CA ALA A 23 6.45 6.42 14.75
C ALA A 23 6.04 4.96 14.89
N GLU A 24 4.74 4.68 14.90
CA GLU A 24 4.25 3.32 15.13
C GLU A 24 3.26 2.87 14.07
N GLU A 25 2.13 3.52 13.96
CA GLU A 25 1.08 3.04 13.08
C GLU A 25 0.34 4.16 12.38
N VAL A 26 -0.12 3.86 11.18
CA VAL A 26 -1.07 4.70 10.47
C VAL A 26 -2.28 3.82 10.17
N ASN A 27 -3.43 4.21 10.66
CA ASN A 27 -4.67 3.46 10.44
C ASN A 27 -5.60 4.26 9.56
N VAL A 28 -6.08 3.62 8.50
CA VAL A 28 -7.05 4.23 7.60
C VAL A 28 -8.30 3.37 7.66
N ASN A 29 -9.34 3.88 8.30
CA ASN A 29 -10.59 3.16 8.43
C ASN A 29 -11.69 3.97 7.76
N THR A 30 -12.24 3.42 6.71
CA THR A 30 -13.20 4.17 5.93
C THR A 30 -14.07 3.21 5.13
N LYS A 31 -15.18 3.71 4.65
CA LYS A 31 -16.05 2.93 3.80
C LYS A 31 -15.41 2.64 2.46
N ASN A 32 -14.74 3.62 1.90
CA ASN A 32 -14.09 3.49 0.60
C ASN A 32 -12.72 4.15 0.61
N VAL A 33 -11.74 3.51 -0.02
CA VAL A 33 -10.42 4.09 -0.23
C VAL A 33 -10.12 4.03 -1.71
N ASN A 34 -9.79 5.16 -2.29
CA ASN A 34 -9.41 5.24 -3.70
C ASN A 34 -8.01 5.80 -3.81
N ILE A 35 -7.13 5.06 -4.47
CA ILE A 35 -5.76 5.49 -4.69
C ILE A 35 -5.49 5.47 -6.18
N ASN A 36 -5.21 6.65 -6.75
CA ASN A 36 -4.95 6.78 -8.17
C ASN A 36 -3.61 7.47 -8.37
N ALA A 37 -2.68 6.77 -8.98
CA ALA A 37 -1.37 7.31 -9.30
C ALA A 37 -1.20 7.29 -10.80
N SER A 38 -0.99 8.45 -11.41
CA SER A 38 -0.89 8.55 -12.86
C SER A 38 0.44 8.00 -13.39
N GLU A 39 1.43 7.85 -12.52
CA GLU A 39 2.73 7.33 -12.93
C GLU A 39 3.14 6.10 -12.16
N ASN A 40 3.49 6.24 -10.90
CA ASN A 40 4.03 5.12 -10.14
C ASN A 40 3.43 5.02 -8.75
N MET A 41 3.26 3.81 -8.29
CA MET A 41 2.89 3.54 -6.91
C MET A 41 3.88 2.55 -6.34
N ASN A 42 4.51 2.90 -5.23
CA ASN A 42 5.52 2.07 -4.59
C ASN A 42 5.09 1.67 -3.20
N VAL A 43 5.16 0.37 -2.91
CA VAL A 43 4.82 -0.16 -1.59
C VAL A 43 6.01 -0.99 -1.10
N ASN A 44 6.62 -0.56 0.00
CA ASN A 44 7.76 -1.24 0.59
C ASN A 44 7.44 -1.66 2.01
N VAL A 45 7.56 -2.95 2.30
CA VAL A 45 7.23 -3.51 3.60
C VAL A 45 8.43 -4.27 4.12
N GLY A 46 8.93 -3.85 5.28
CA GLY A 46 10.15 -4.44 5.83
C GLY A 46 9.99 -5.85 6.38
N LYS A 47 8.78 -6.22 6.77
CA LYS A 47 8.55 -7.55 7.34
C LYS A 47 7.43 -8.28 6.63
N ASN A 48 6.20 -8.04 7.03
CA ASN A 48 5.07 -8.81 6.52
C ASN A 48 4.06 -7.93 5.80
N PHE A 49 3.59 -8.38 4.67
CA PHE A 49 2.53 -7.71 3.92
C PHE A 49 1.36 -8.67 3.83
N THR A 50 0.21 -8.25 4.33
CA THR A 50 -0.99 -9.08 4.35
C THR A 50 -2.13 -8.35 3.64
N MET A 51 -2.77 -9.04 2.71
CA MET A 51 -3.92 -8.49 2.00
C MET A 51 -5.08 -9.46 2.12
N GLN A 52 -6.20 -8.98 2.63
CA GLN A 52 -7.41 -9.78 2.74
C GLN A 52 -8.55 -9.10 2.00
N VAL A 53 -9.25 -9.86 1.20
CA VAL A 53 -10.36 -9.35 0.42
C VAL A 53 -11.55 -10.27 0.64
N GLY A 54 -12.64 -9.73 1.20
CA GLY A 54 -13.82 -10.54 1.50
C GLY A 54 -14.59 -10.99 0.30
N GLY A 55 -14.50 -10.22 -0.78
CA GLY A 55 -15.16 -10.57 -2.04
C GLY A 55 -14.14 -10.97 -3.07
N ASP A 56 -14.18 -10.32 -4.21
CA ASP A 56 -13.26 -10.61 -5.31
C ASP A 56 -12.08 -9.67 -5.31
N ALA A 57 -10.89 -10.21 -5.58
CA ALA A 57 -9.70 -9.41 -5.80
C ALA A 57 -9.39 -9.44 -7.29
N ASN A 58 -9.35 -8.28 -7.90
CA ASN A 58 -9.09 -8.15 -9.32
C ASN A 58 -7.79 -7.41 -9.56
N MET A 59 -6.92 -8.00 -10.37
CA MET A 59 -5.67 -7.36 -10.75
C MET A 59 -5.54 -7.43 -12.26
N THR A 60 -5.37 -6.27 -12.87
CA THR A 60 -5.22 -6.19 -14.32
C THR A 60 -3.91 -5.48 -14.63
N VAL A 61 -3.06 -6.11 -15.41
CA VAL A 61 -1.77 -5.57 -15.80
C VAL A 61 -1.69 -5.60 -17.32
N ASP A 62 -1.65 -4.43 -17.95
CA ASP A 62 -1.63 -4.36 -19.41
C ASP A 62 -0.28 -4.79 -19.97
N GLY A 63 0.78 -4.57 -19.23
CA GLY A 63 2.11 -4.98 -19.64
C GLY A 63 2.50 -6.30 -18.98
N ASN A 64 3.66 -6.30 -18.35
CA ASN A 64 4.18 -7.48 -17.70
C ASN A 64 3.94 -7.45 -16.20
N ALA A 65 3.52 -8.58 -15.66
CA ALA A 65 3.41 -8.74 -14.21
C ALA A 65 4.56 -9.65 -13.78
N ARG A 66 5.31 -9.20 -12.79
CA ARG A 66 6.48 -9.93 -12.30
C ARG A 66 6.32 -10.29 -10.84
N LEU A 67 6.59 -11.54 -10.53
CA LEU A 67 6.60 -12.01 -9.16
C LEU A 67 7.96 -12.65 -8.89
N SER A 68 8.69 -12.06 -7.95
CA SER A 68 10.01 -12.56 -7.58
C SER A 68 9.98 -12.91 -6.09
N VAL A 69 10.19 -14.18 -5.79
CA VAL A 69 10.09 -14.68 -4.42
C VAL A 69 11.40 -15.38 -4.07
N GLY A 70 12.06 -14.90 -3.00
CA GLY A 70 13.32 -15.50 -2.58
C GLY A 70 13.19 -16.85 -1.92
N GLY A 71 12.00 -17.15 -1.40
CA GLY A 71 11.73 -18.45 -0.79
C GLY A 71 10.75 -19.25 -1.62
N ASP A 72 9.73 -19.78 -0.97
CA ASP A 72 8.72 -20.60 -1.63
C ASP A 72 7.49 -19.79 -1.97
N VAL A 73 6.87 -20.12 -3.10
CA VAL A 73 5.56 -19.60 -3.46
C VAL A 73 4.53 -20.67 -3.11
N ASP A 74 3.60 -20.30 -2.25
CA ASP A 74 2.55 -21.21 -1.83
C ASP A 74 1.22 -20.71 -2.38
N SER A 75 0.62 -21.48 -3.24
CA SER A 75 -0.65 -21.13 -3.87
C SER A 75 -1.67 -22.22 -3.57
N SER A 76 -2.79 -21.81 -2.97
CA SER A 76 -3.85 -22.74 -2.65
C SER A 76 -5.10 -22.35 -3.42
N ILE A 77 -5.49 -23.19 -4.36
CA ILE A 77 -6.67 -22.97 -5.19
C ILE A 77 -7.64 -24.11 -4.94
N THR A 78 -8.79 -23.81 -4.35
CA THR A 78 -9.74 -24.85 -3.99
C THR A 78 -10.76 -25.13 -5.10
N LYS A 79 -10.86 -24.26 -6.08
CA LYS A 79 -11.82 -24.44 -7.15
C LYS A 79 -11.32 -23.82 -8.44
N MET A 80 -11.45 -24.52 -9.51
CA MET A 80 -10.98 -24.07 -10.82
C MET A 80 -12.14 -23.88 -11.78
#